data_a62b07c366181aa91f8f7ce9101c2b6a
#
_entry.id   a62b07c366181aa91f8f7ce9101c2b6a
#
_cell.length_a   1.000
_cell.length_b   1.000
_cell.length_c   1.000
_cell.angle_alpha   90.00
_cell.angle_beta   90.00
_cell.angle_gamma   90.00
#
_symmetry.space_group_name_H-M   'P 1'
#
loop_
_entity.id
_entity.type
_entity.pdbx_description
1 polymer ?
#
loop_
_entity_poly.entity_id
_entity_poly.type
_entity_poly.pdbx_seq_one_letter_code
_entity_poly.pdbx_strand_id
1 'polypeptide(L)'
;MNDKSILTIKGVGEKTAALFMRLDIHTVDDLLHYYPRAYNHFEEPVPVRELMPDTVAACAGMLEKTPGLARFKHMQVVTAALRDDSGAVSLTWYNMPYLKTTLKPGVPYIFRGRVVRKRGRLTMEQPEVYSPADYGKLLTALHPVYGQTKGLGNKAIEKAVTQALMDRQLERDYLPESIRTRYQLAEYNYALEHIHFPEDEKELLFARKRLVFDEFFLFLLAVRRMKEKREDRESAYVMDRCGEAKRLLHSLPYRLTGAQLRALKEVYGDLAGRKIMNRLIQGDVGSGKTIIAVLALLRAAENGFQGALMVPTEVLARQHFESIIQMFEEYGIGARAILLTGSMTQKEKRLAYEAIESHRADIIVGTHALIQEKVIYDKLALVITDEQHRFGVGQRELLSEKGHTPHVLVMSATPIPRTLAIILYGDLDISVIDELPAGRQVIKNCVVDTSYRPKAYAFIEKQVEAGRQAYVICPMVEASEMIEGENVLDYSKTLRDALPESVNVEYLHGKM
;
A
#
# COMPACT_ATOMS: atom_id res chain seq x y z
N MET A 1 -13.10 26.24 8.26
CA MET A 1 -13.26 25.56 6.95
C MET A 1 -14.13 26.44 6.06
N ASN A 2 -13.58 26.92 4.99
CA ASN A 2 -14.31 27.80 4.06
C ASN A 2 -15.08 26.89 3.07
N ASP A 3 -16.28 26.46 3.45
CA ASP A 3 -17.18 25.64 2.59
C ASP A 3 -17.76 26.39 1.40
N LYS A 4 -17.04 27.41 0.90
CA LYS A 4 -17.47 28.14 -0.28
C LYS A 4 -17.40 27.21 -1.50
N SER A 5 -18.51 27.13 -2.24
CA SER A 5 -18.55 26.39 -3.51
C SER A 5 -17.46 26.88 -4.46
N ILE A 6 -16.87 25.97 -5.25
CA ILE A 6 -15.90 26.30 -6.30
C ILE A 6 -16.43 27.32 -7.34
N LEU A 7 -17.74 27.42 -7.47
CA LEU A 7 -18.41 28.41 -8.34
C LEU A 7 -18.15 29.84 -7.89
N THR A 8 -17.72 30.11 -6.68
CA THR A 8 -17.40 31.44 -6.18
C THR A 8 -16.07 31.98 -6.72
N ILE A 9 -15.21 31.11 -7.29
CA ILE A 9 -13.92 31.49 -7.85
C ILE A 9 -14.16 32.24 -9.19
N LYS A 10 -13.60 33.42 -9.30
CA LYS A 10 -13.70 34.23 -10.53
C LYS A 10 -13.12 33.49 -11.74
N GLY A 11 -13.95 33.25 -12.74
CA GLY A 11 -13.57 32.50 -13.94
C GLY A 11 -13.95 31.02 -13.94
N VAL A 12 -14.55 30.51 -12.86
CA VAL A 12 -15.10 29.16 -12.79
C VAL A 12 -16.62 29.22 -12.95
N GLY A 13 -17.11 28.92 -14.15
CA GLY A 13 -18.55 28.77 -14.43
C GLY A 13 -19.00 27.30 -14.26
N GLU A 14 -20.31 27.05 -14.37
CA GLU A 14 -20.93 25.73 -14.18
C GLU A 14 -20.25 24.60 -14.97
N LYS A 15 -19.90 24.87 -16.26
CA LYS A 15 -19.19 23.84 -17.07
C LYS A 15 -17.81 23.49 -16.54
N THR A 16 -17.08 24.49 -16.05
CA THR A 16 -15.75 24.30 -15.48
C THR A 16 -15.85 23.64 -14.11
N ALA A 17 -16.81 24.03 -13.29
CA ALA A 17 -17.10 23.40 -12.00
C ALA A 17 -17.43 21.90 -12.16
N ALA A 18 -18.22 21.52 -13.16
CA ALA A 18 -18.49 20.11 -13.46
C ALA A 18 -17.23 19.31 -13.85
N LEU A 19 -16.19 19.97 -14.38
CA LEU A 19 -14.90 19.32 -14.64
C LEU A 19 -14.06 19.19 -13.36
N PHE A 20 -14.09 20.16 -12.47
CA PHE A 20 -13.47 20.07 -11.15
C PHE A 20 -14.09 18.95 -10.29
N MET A 21 -15.42 18.78 -10.34
CA MET A 21 -16.12 17.68 -9.65
C MET A 21 -15.65 16.28 -10.11
N ARG A 22 -15.17 16.13 -11.35
CA ARG A 22 -14.55 14.86 -11.80
C ARG A 22 -13.21 14.57 -11.14
N LEU A 23 -12.60 15.57 -10.53
CA LEU A 23 -11.38 15.45 -9.73
C LEU A 23 -11.68 15.48 -8.22
N ASP A 24 -12.96 15.30 -7.86
CA ASP A 24 -13.46 15.35 -6.49
C ASP A 24 -13.25 16.71 -5.79
N ILE A 25 -13.25 17.79 -6.57
CA ILE A 25 -13.07 19.16 -6.10
C ILE A 25 -14.43 19.89 -6.18
N HIS A 26 -15.06 20.12 -5.02
CA HIS A 26 -16.38 20.72 -4.88
C HIS A 26 -16.34 22.13 -4.28
N THR A 27 -15.37 22.36 -3.41
CA THR A 27 -15.21 23.60 -2.64
C THR A 27 -13.89 24.31 -2.95
N VAL A 28 -13.77 25.55 -2.51
CA VAL A 28 -12.50 26.30 -2.57
C VAL A 28 -11.44 25.62 -1.70
N ASP A 29 -11.85 25.04 -0.58
CA ASP A 29 -10.95 24.31 0.33
C ASP A 29 -10.40 23.05 -0.34
N ASP A 30 -11.25 22.26 -1.03
CA ASP A 30 -10.79 21.10 -1.80
C ASP A 30 -9.76 21.50 -2.86
N LEU A 31 -9.97 22.64 -3.53
CA LEU A 31 -9.04 23.13 -4.54
C LEU A 31 -7.69 23.52 -3.95
N LEU A 32 -7.67 24.18 -2.79
CA LEU A 32 -6.44 24.58 -2.09
C LEU A 32 -5.68 23.37 -1.49
N HIS A 33 -6.37 22.26 -1.25
CA HIS A 33 -5.77 21.00 -0.83
C HIS A 33 -5.50 20.04 -2.02
N TYR A 34 -5.82 20.44 -3.23
CA TYR A 34 -5.47 19.69 -4.43
C TYR A 34 -4.04 20.00 -4.86
N TYR A 35 -3.07 19.38 -4.17
CA TYR A 35 -1.66 19.68 -4.34
C TYR A 35 -1.11 19.24 -5.70
N PRO A 36 -0.08 19.95 -6.23
CA PRO A 36 0.62 19.52 -7.43
C PRO A 36 1.26 18.15 -7.25
N ARG A 37 1.17 17.29 -8.26
CA ARG A 37 1.82 15.96 -8.28
C ARG A 37 3.29 16.02 -8.65
N ALA A 38 3.71 17.09 -9.34
CA ALA A 38 5.08 17.34 -9.76
C ALA A 38 5.28 18.84 -10.00
N TYR A 39 6.51 19.25 -10.19
CA TYR A 39 6.87 20.62 -10.57
C TYR A 39 7.80 20.58 -11.77
N ASN A 40 7.53 21.44 -12.75
CA ASN A 40 8.44 21.67 -13.87
C ASN A 40 9.48 22.71 -13.46
N HIS A 41 10.73 22.33 -13.58
CA HIS A 41 11.85 23.26 -13.52
C HIS A 41 12.23 23.68 -14.93
N PHE A 42 12.37 24.98 -15.15
CA PHE A 42 12.85 25.52 -16.42
C PHE A 42 14.32 25.89 -16.25
N GLU A 43 15.16 25.28 -17.07
CA GLU A 43 16.60 25.51 -17.06
C GLU A 43 16.96 26.56 -18.09
N GLU A 44 18.10 27.24 -17.92
CA GLU A 44 18.66 28.17 -18.91
C GLU A 44 18.76 27.45 -20.26
N PRO A 45 18.44 28.14 -21.38
CA PRO A 45 18.62 27.59 -22.72
C PRO A 45 20.09 27.25 -22.99
N VAL A 46 20.31 26.00 -23.43
CA VAL A 46 21.65 25.54 -23.81
C VAL A 46 21.93 25.75 -25.31
N PRO A 47 23.17 25.94 -25.73
CA PRO A 47 23.54 25.96 -27.13
C PRO A 47 23.16 24.65 -27.86
N VAL A 48 22.79 24.75 -29.14
CA VAL A 48 22.36 23.57 -29.93
C VAL A 48 23.43 22.45 -29.92
N ARG A 49 24.72 22.79 -29.90
CA ARG A 49 25.81 21.79 -29.83
C ARG A 49 25.86 20.98 -28.55
N GLU A 50 25.22 21.48 -27.47
CA GLU A 50 25.21 20.85 -26.15
C GLU A 50 23.95 20.01 -25.92
N LEU A 51 23.01 19.97 -26.88
CA LEU A 51 21.82 19.15 -26.81
C LEU A 51 22.16 17.66 -26.77
N MET A 52 21.66 16.95 -25.77
CA MET A 52 21.86 15.51 -25.61
C MET A 52 20.59 14.74 -26.01
N PRO A 53 20.70 13.61 -26.73
CA PRO A 53 19.54 12.79 -27.05
C PRO A 53 18.92 12.22 -25.77
N ASP A 54 17.62 11.97 -25.82
CA ASP A 54 16.76 11.43 -24.74
C ASP A 54 16.64 12.32 -23.50
N THR A 55 17.01 13.60 -23.59
CA THR A 55 16.79 14.62 -22.55
C THR A 55 15.69 15.59 -22.94
N VAL A 56 15.10 16.28 -21.96
CA VAL A 56 14.30 17.48 -22.18
C VAL A 56 15.21 18.68 -22.00
N ALA A 57 15.34 19.51 -23.02
CA ALA A 57 16.18 20.69 -22.99
C ALA A 57 15.50 21.90 -23.63
N ALA A 58 15.96 23.10 -23.27
CA ALA A 58 15.60 24.33 -23.92
C ALA A 58 16.76 24.83 -24.80
N CYS A 59 16.44 25.35 -25.98
CA CYS A 59 17.45 26.05 -26.79
C CYS A 59 16.86 27.33 -27.38
N ALA A 60 17.69 28.36 -27.42
CA ALA A 60 17.35 29.68 -27.99
C ALA A 60 17.90 29.78 -29.41
N GLY A 61 17.17 30.46 -30.28
CA GLY A 61 17.65 30.71 -31.64
C GLY A 61 16.58 31.29 -32.54
N MET A 62 16.89 31.34 -33.85
CA MET A 62 15.96 31.81 -34.87
C MET A 62 15.65 30.74 -35.88
N LEU A 63 14.47 30.79 -36.47
CA LEU A 63 14.12 29.90 -37.57
C LEU A 63 14.82 30.36 -38.85
N GLU A 64 15.45 29.43 -39.57
CA GLU A 64 16.11 29.71 -40.86
C GLU A 64 15.08 30.04 -41.94
N LYS A 65 13.95 29.34 -41.92
CA LYS A 65 12.90 29.44 -42.95
C LYS A 65 11.53 29.30 -42.30
N THR A 66 10.50 29.71 -43.01
CA THR A 66 9.10 29.44 -42.61
C THR A 66 8.86 27.95 -42.45
N PRO A 67 8.20 27.50 -41.36
CA PRO A 67 7.95 26.08 -41.11
C PRO A 67 7.26 25.39 -42.28
N GLY A 68 7.76 24.21 -42.67
CA GLY A 68 7.15 23.33 -43.64
C GLY A 68 5.93 22.58 -43.04
N LEU A 69 4.90 22.34 -43.88
CA LEU A 69 3.75 21.53 -43.49
C LEU A 69 3.59 20.37 -44.48
N ALA A 70 3.74 19.16 -43.96
CA ALA A 70 3.43 17.91 -44.68
C ALA A 70 2.11 17.34 -44.17
N ARG A 71 1.25 16.86 -45.12
CA ARG A 71 -0.05 16.24 -44.80
C ARG A 71 -0.04 14.77 -45.18
N PHE A 72 -0.36 13.91 -44.23
CA PHE A 72 -0.56 12.48 -44.41
C PHE A 72 -2.02 12.11 -44.15
N LYS A 73 -2.48 10.91 -44.56
CA LYS A 73 -3.89 10.50 -44.47
C LYS A 73 -4.56 10.75 -43.12
N HIS A 74 -3.82 10.67 -42.01
CA HIS A 74 -4.36 10.81 -40.65
C HIS A 74 -3.55 11.78 -39.76
N MET A 75 -2.54 12.46 -40.31
CA MET A 75 -1.62 13.26 -39.50
C MET A 75 -1.06 14.43 -40.31
N GLN A 76 -0.94 15.58 -39.64
CA GLN A 76 -0.25 16.76 -40.19
C GLN A 76 1.04 16.96 -39.41
N VAL A 77 2.16 17.14 -40.13
CA VAL A 77 3.47 17.30 -39.54
C VAL A 77 4.03 18.67 -39.93
N VAL A 78 4.32 19.50 -38.93
CA VAL A 78 5.02 20.76 -39.10
C VAL A 78 6.49 20.54 -38.76
N THR A 79 7.38 20.99 -39.63
CA THR A 79 8.83 20.89 -39.43
C THR A 79 9.50 22.25 -39.59
N ALA A 80 10.49 22.55 -38.76
CA ALA A 80 11.32 23.72 -38.86
C ALA A 80 12.77 23.41 -38.50
N ALA A 81 13.68 24.28 -38.85
CA ALA A 81 15.08 24.26 -38.37
C ALA A 81 15.35 25.48 -37.50
N LEU A 82 15.71 25.25 -36.25
CA LEU A 82 16.23 26.28 -35.36
C LEU A 82 17.74 26.35 -35.51
N ARG A 83 18.23 27.55 -35.61
CA ARG A 83 19.68 27.84 -35.66
C ARG A 83 20.09 28.81 -34.56
N ASP A 84 21.20 28.53 -33.94
CA ASP A 84 21.99 29.44 -33.11
C ASP A 84 23.43 29.55 -33.66
N ASP A 85 24.31 30.24 -32.95
CA ASP A 85 25.71 30.40 -33.32
C ASP A 85 26.50 29.07 -33.25
N SER A 86 25.99 28.05 -32.57
CA SER A 86 26.67 26.77 -32.33
C SER A 86 26.24 25.65 -33.31
N GLY A 87 25.08 25.80 -33.98
CA GLY A 87 24.57 24.76 -34.87
C GLY A 87 23.12 24.93 -35.25
N ALA A 88 22.54 23.82 -35.76
CA ALA A 88 21.14 23.76 -36.09
C ALA A 88 20.48 22.46 -35.60
N VAL A 89 19.23 22.54 -35.09
CA VAL A 89 18.42 21.40 -34.65
C VAL A 89 17.08 21.40 -35.38
N SER A 90 16.61 20.20 -35.77
CA SER A 90 15.27 20.03 -36.36
C SER A 90 14.21 20.07 -35.32
N LEU A 91 13.10 20.77 -35.59
CA LEU A 91 11.91 20.83 -34.76
C LEU A 91 10.77 20.11 -35.47
N THR A 92 9.98 19.32 -34.75
CA THR A 92 8.85 18.57 -35.34
C THR A 92 7.63 18.64 -34.44
N TRP A 93 6.50 19.03 -35.02
CA TRP A 93 5.18 19.01 -34.35
C TRP A 93 4.19 18.17 -35.13
N TYR A 94 3.32 17.49 -34.43
CA TYR A 94 2.24 16.68 -35.00
C TYR A 94 0.88 17.32 -34.71
N ASN A 95 0.05 17.41 -35.74
CA ASN A 95 -1.32 17.97 -35.68
C ASN A 95 -1.44 19.41 -35.14
N MET A 96 -0.40 20.24 -35.38
CA MET A 96 -0.35 21.66 -35.02
C MET A 96 -0.12 22.57 -36.24
N PRO A 97 -0.98 22.57 -37.27
CA PRO A 97 -0.77 23.32 -38.54
C PRO A 97 -0.70 24.82 -38.35
N TYR A 98 -1.29 25.36 -37.29
CA TYR A 98 -1.29 26.79 -36.98
C TYR A 98 0.13 27.34 -36.74
N LEU A 99 1.08 26.50 -36.30
CA LEU A 99 2.46 26.91 -36.07
C LEU A 99 3.16 27.39 -37.35
N LYS A 100 2.71 26.94 -38.52
CA LYS A 100 3.24 27.44 -39.80
C LYS A 100 3.00 28.96 -40.00
N THR A 101 1.91 29.47 -39.48
CA THR A 101 1.54 30.92 -39.61
C THR A 101 2.00 31.72 -38.41
N THR A 102 2.13 31.12 -37.27
CA THR A 102 2.52 31.76 -36.00
C THR A 102 4.02 31.99 -35.90
N LEU A 103 4.83 31.00 -36.31
CA LEU A 103 6.26 31.09 -36.25
C LEU A 103 6.87 31.80 -37.47
N LYS A 104 7.64 32.84 -37.25
CA LYS A 104 8.24 33.67 -38.28
C LYS A 104 9.77 33.54 -38.31
N PRO A 105 10.41 33.46 -39.49
CA PRO A 105 11.86 33.52 -39.60
C PRO A 105 12.42 34.86 -39.08
N GLY A 106 13.65 34.83 -38.54
CA GLY A 106 14.32 36.04 -38.04
C GLY A 106 13.82 36.57 -36.70
N VAL A 107 12.82 35.93 -36.09
CA VAL A 107 12.35 36.24 -34.73
C VAL A 107 13.03 35.31 -33.74
N PRO A 108 13.57 35.81 -32.61
CA PRO A 108 14.11 34.96 -31.57
C PRO A 108 13.04 34.21 -30.79
N TYR A 109 13.21 32.91 -30.67
CA TYR A 109 12.35 31.99 -29.87
C TYR A 109 13.21 31.14 -28.96
N ILE A 110 12.57 30.63 -27.91
CA ILE A 110 13.10 29.54 -27.10
C ILE A 110 12.17 28.34 -27.28
N PHE A 111 12.74 27.20 -27.64
CA PHE A 111 12.05 25.93 -27.81
C PHE A 111 12.46 24.98 -26.70
N ARG A 112 11.51 24.43 -25.97
CA ARG A 112 11.72 23.43 -24.92
C ARG A 112 10.99 22.16 -25.26
N GLY A 113 11.72 21.04 -25.34
CA GLY A 113 11.11 19.77 -25.69
C GLY A 113 12.09 18.60 -25.55
N ARG A 114 11.60 17.40 -25.80
CA ARG A 114 12.40 16.19 -25.80
C ARG A 114 13.30 16.15 -27.04
N VAL A 115 14.59 16.01 -26.81
CA VAL A 115 15.58 15.85 -27.85
C VAL A 115 15.74 14.36 -28.16
N VAL A 116 15.60 13.99 -29.43
CA VAL A 116 15.75 12.60 -29.91
C VAL A 116 16.71 12.56 -31.09
N ARG A 117 17.37 11.43 -31.31
CA ARG A 117 18.20 11.23 -32.51
C ARG A 117 17.41 10.47 -33.58
N LYS A 118 17.08 11.13 -34.70
CA LYS A 118 16.40 10.53 -35.85
C LYS A 118 17.30 10.54 -37.07
N ARG A 119 17.56 9.37 -37.67
CA ARG A 119 18.42 9.22 -38.88
C ARG A 119 19.79 9.96 -38.75
N GLY A 120 20.39 9.86 -37.56
CA GLY A 120 21.67 10.48 -37.26
C GLY A 120 21.65 11.97 -36.92
N ARG A 121 20.49 12.65 -36.98
CA ARG A 121 20.35 14.07 -36.67
C ARG A 121 19.56 14.27 -35.36
N LEU A 122 19.91 15.28 -34.60
CA LEU A 122 19.13 15.70 -33.43
C LEU A 122 17.84 16.37 -33.88
N THR A 123 16.77 16.00 -33.27
CA THR A 123 15.42 16.52 -33.52
C THR A 123 14.74 16.75 -32.19
N MET A 124 14.15 17.92 -31.99
CA MET A 124 13.30 18.21 -30.84
C MET A 124 11.85 17.92 -31.20
N GLU A 125 11.22 17.01 -30.44
CA GLU A 125 9.83 16.59 -30.71
C GLU A 125 8.83 17.36 -29.87
N GLN A 126 7.77 17.82 -30.53
CA GLN A 126 6.66 18.55 -29.91
C GLN A 126 7.13 19.69 -28.98
N PRO A 127 8.19 20.47 -29.34
CA PRO A 127 8.68 21.49 -28.41
C PRO A 127 7.61 22.55 -28.16
N GLU A 128 7.55 22.99 -26.91
CA GLU A 128 6.87 24.20 -26.51
C GLU A 128 7.62 25.42 -27.03
N VAL A 129 6.89 26.48 -27.37
CA VAL A 129 7.45 27.70 -27.98
C VAL A 129 7.23 28.86 -27.04
N TYR A 130 8.29 29.57 -26.77
CA TYR A 130 8.27 30.74 -25.89
C TYR A 130 8.94 31.94 -26.54
N SER A 131 8.47 33.15 -26.20
CA SER A 131 9.31 34.33 -26.38
C SER A 131 10.44 34.36 -25.34
N PRO A 132 11.59 34.97 -25.60
CA PRO A 132 12.65 35.10 -24.58
C PRO A 132 12.17 35.78 -23.30
N ALA A 133 11.31 36.78 -23.41
CA ALA A 133 10.76 37.49 -22.26
C ALA A 133 9.83 36.61 -21.40
N ASP A 134 9.00 35.76 -22.04
CA ASP A 134 8.11 34.86 -21.30
C ASP A 134 8.88 33.68 -20.70
N TYR A 135 9.88 33.17 -21.41
CA TYR A 135 10.74 32.10 -20.87
C TYR A 135 11.54 32.56 -19.66
N GLY A 136 12.07 33.79 -19.71
CA GLY A 136 12.81 34.39 -18.58
C GLY A 136 11.98 34.45 -17.29
N LYS A 137 10.66 34.64 -17.39
CA LYS A 137 9.76 34.59 -16.21
C LYS A 137 9.60 33.18 -15.64
N LEU A 138 9.80 32.14 -16.48
CA LEU A 138 9.66 30.74 -16.05
C LEU A 138 10.92 30.22 -15.37
N LEU A 139 12.07 30.88 -15.53
CA LEU A 139 13.34 30.50 -14.90
C LEU A 139 13.36 30.78 -13.40
N THR A 140 12.49 31.65 -12.90
CA THR A 140 12.56 32.18 -11.54
C THR A 140 11.78 31.38 -10.49
N ALA A 141 11.00 30.38 -10.91
CA ALA A 141 10.14 29.63 -10.01
C ALA A 141 9.90 28.18 -10.48
N LEU A 142 9.44 27.35 -9.57
CA LEU A 142 8.96 26.01 -9.89
C LEU A 142 7.48 26.07 -10.31
N HIS A 143 7.16 25.47 -11.46
CA HIS A 143 5.81 25.53 -12.02
C HIS A 143 5.02 24.26 -11.66
N PRO A 144 3.86 24.38 -11.01
CA PRO A 144 3.08 23.23 -10.54
C PRO A 144 2.46 22.43 -11.69
N VAL A 145 2.50 21.11 -11.55
CA VAL A 145 1.83 20.17 -12.46
C VAL A 145 0.75 19.44 -11.69
N TYR A 146 -0.52 19.78 -11.96
CA TYR A 146 -1.66 19.16 -11.31
C TYR A 146 -2.12 17.88 -12.02
N GLY A 147 -2.89 17.04 -11.34
CA GLY A 147 -3.69 16.01 -11.96
C GLY A 147 -4.73 16.64 -12.89
N GLN A 148 -4.92 16.08 -14.09
CA GLN A 148 -5.79 16.66 -15.13
C GLN A 148 -6.91 15.69 -15.49
N THR A 149 -8.01 16.22 -16.02
CA THR A 149 -9.08 15.43 -16.63
C THR A 149 -9.41 15.97 -18.03
N LYS A 150 -10.09 15.17 -18.85
CA LYS A 150 -10.47 15.59 -20.21
C LYS A 150 -11.28 16.88 -20.17
N GLY A 151 -10.74 17.93 -20.76
CA GLY A 151 -11.35 19.27 -20.83
C GLY A 151 -10.89 20.26 -19.75
N LEU A 152 -10.10 19.81 -18.73
CA LEU A 152 -9.52 20.67 -17.70
C LEU A 152 -8.00 20.48 -17.66
N GLY A 153 -7.26 21.40 -18.26
CA GLY A 153 -5.80 21.38 -18.33
C GLY A 153 -5.13 22.12 -17.17
N ASN A 154 -3.82 21.94 -17.03
CA ASN A 154 -3.00 22.51 -15.95
C ASN A 154 -3.19 24.02 -15.76
N LYS A 155 -3.15 24.81 -16.85
CA LYS A 155 -3.30 26.27 -16.80
C LYS A 155 -4.63 26.73 -16.20
N ALA A 156 -5.72 25.97 -16.43
CA ALA A 156 -7.03 26.32 -15.89
C ALA A 156 -7.08 26.05 -14.37
N ILE A 157 -6.46 24.96 -13.91
CA ILE A 157 -6.35 24.62 -12.49
C ILE A 157 -5.45 25.63 -11.78
N GLU A 158 -4.27 25.91 -12.34
CA GLU A 158 -3.32 26.91 -11.83
C GLU A 158 -3.98 28.28 -11.65
N LYS A 159 -4.71 28.75 -12.66
CA LYS A 159 -5.45 30.02 -12.60
C LYS A 159 -6.51 30.03 -11.50
N ALA A 160 -7.24 28.92 -11.33
CA ALA A 160 -8.25 28.80 -10.28
C ALA A 160 -7.62 28.80 -8.88
N VAL A 161 -6.49 28.07 -8.70
CA VAL A 161 -5.73 28.08 -7.44
C VAL A 161 -5.17 29.46 -7.12
N THR A 162 -4.58 30.16 -8.10
CA THR A 162 -4.08 31.53 -7.92
C THR A 162 -5.20 32.45 -7.44
N GLN A 163 -6.39 32.39 -8.07
CA GLN A 163 -7.51 33.21 -7.66
C GLN A 163 -8.02 32.84 -6.26
N ALA A 164 -8.08 31.53 -5.95
CA ALA A 164 -8.48 31.05 -4.62
C ALA A 164 -7.54 31.52 -3.51
N LEU A 165 -6.23 31.52 -3.77
CA LEU A 165 -5.22 32.03 -2.83
C LEU A 165 -5.34 33.54 -2.62
N MET A 166 -5.61 34.32 -3.69
CA MET A 166 -5.80 35.76 -3.61
C MET A 166 -7.05 36.14 -2.81
N ASP A 167 -8.14 35.40 -2.96
CA ASP A 167 -9.44 35.68 -2.35
C ASP A 167 -9.57 35.06 -0.94
N ARG A 168 -8.56 34.30 -0.50
CA ARG A 168 -8.54 33.59 0.77
C ARG A 168 -8.42 34.54 1.95
N GLN A 169 -9.18 34.29 3.00
CA GLN A 169 -8.90 34.86 4.33
C GLN A 169 -7.80 34.05 4.99
N LEU A 170 -6.79 34.73 5.51
CA LEU A 170 -5.70 34.09 6.27
C LEU A 170 -6.27 33.44 7.54
N GLU A 171 -6.03 32.17 7.69
CA GLU A 171 -6.42 31.43 8.88
C GLU A 171 -5.36 31.54 9.97
N ARG A 172 -5.80 31.58 11.23
CA ARG A 172 -4.86 31.48 12.33
C ARG A 172 -4.29 30.06 12.36
N ASP A 173 -2.95 29.96 12.40
CA ASP A 173 -2.29 28.69 12.52
C ASP A 173 -2.73 27.97 13.80
N TYR A 174 -3.24 26.75 13.67
CA TYR A 174 -3.73 25.94 14.80
C TYR A 174 -2.60 25.28 15.59
N LEU A 175 -1.38 25.15 15.01
CA LEU A 175 -0.22 24.67 15.75
C LEU A 175 0.39 25.79 16.60
N PRO A 176 0.60 25.57 17.90
CA PRO A 176 1.33 26.50 18.76
C PRO A 176 2.74 26.80 18.21
N GLU A 177 3.18 28.03 18.39
CA GLU A 177 4.51 28.46 17.94
C GLU A 177 5.65 27.59 18.51
N SER A 178 5.52 27.12 19.75
CA SER A 178 6.48 26.23 20.39
C SER A 178 6.65 24.90 19.64
N ILE A 179 5.58 24.36 19.07
CA ILE A 179 5.62 23.15 18.26
C ILE A 179 6.27 23.45 16.91
N ARG A 180 5.85 24.55 16.26
CA ARG A 180 6.41 24.93 14.96
C ARG A 180 7.91 25.16 15.03
N THR A 181 8.38 25.88 16.05
CA THR A 181 9.80 26.14 16.29
C THR A 181 10.57 24.85 16.59
N ARG A 182 10.04 23.99 17.49
CA ARG A 182 10.70 22.72 17.87
C ARG A 182 10.93 21.79 16.68
N TYR A 183 9.95 21.70 15.78
CA TYR A 183 10.00 20.80 14.63
C TYR A 183 10.40 21.52 13.34
N GLN A 184 10.71 22.81 13.39
CA GLN A 184 11.06 23.64 12.23
C GLN A 184 10.01 23.52 11.12
N LEU A 185 8.76 23.86 11.46
CA LEU A 185 7.62 23.82 10.56
C LEU A 185 7.26 25.22 10.08
N ALA A 186 6.89 25.32 8.80
CA ALA A 186 6.35 26.53 8.23
C ALA A 186 5.02 26.93 8.90
N GLU A 187 4.67 28.21 8.84
CA GLU A 187 3.32 28.67 9.14
C GLU A 187 2.33 28.12 8.11
N TYR A 188 1.08 27.84 8.52
CA TYR A 188 0.10 27.14 7.71
C TYR A 188 -0.20 27.85 6.36
N ASN A 189 -0.46 29.17 6.42
CA ASN A 189 -0.76 29.93 5.20
C ASN A 189 0.44 30.02 4.27
N TYR A 190 1.64 30.15 4.81
CA TYR A 190 2.88 30.08 4.04
C TYR A 190 3.01 28.72 3.36
N ALA A 191 2.80 27.63 4.10
CA ALA A 191 2.93 26.29 3.54
C ALA A 191 1.90 26.04 2.41
N LEU A 192 0.66 26.51 2.59
CA LEU A 192 -0.41 26.34 1.59
C LEU A 192 -0.16 27.17 0.32
N GLU A 193 0.50 28.30 0.40
CA GLU A 193 0.87 29.11 -0.75
C GLU A 193 2.06 28.50 -1.50
N HIS A 194 3.13 28.18 -0.76
CA HIS A 194 4.40 27.71 -1.35
C HIS A 194 4.38 26.22 -1.74
N ILE A 195 3.38 25.45 -1.39
CA ILE A 195 3.15 24.14 -2.00
C ILE A 195 2.63 24.28 -3.43
N HIS A 196 1.90 25.35 -3.74
CA HIS A 196 1.39 25.60 -5.08
C HIS A 196 2.38 26.39 -5.95
N PHE A 197 3.00 27.42 -5.37
CA PHE A 197 3.86 28.35 -6.09
C PHE A 197 5.17 28.63 -5.33
N PRO A 198 6.04 27.60 -5.21
CA PRO A 198 7.35 27.78 -4.57
C PRO A 198 8.31 28.53 -5.50
N GLU A 199 9.11 29.41 -4.94
CA GLU A 199 10.18 30.08 -5.69
C GLU A 199 11.36 29.13 -5.95
N ASP A 200 11.69 28.28 -4.97
CA ASP A 200 12.77 27.31 -5.07
C ASP A 200 12.43 25.96 -4.40
N GLU A 201 13.34 24.99 -4.54
CA GLU A 201 13.19 23.66 -3.92
C GLU A 201 13.19 23.70 -2.38
N LYS A 202 13.85 24.69 -1.77
CA LYS A 202 13.92 24.79 -0.30
C LYS A 202 12.58 25.21 0.27
N GLU A 203 11.95 26.19 -0.38
CA GLU A 203 10.59 26.61 -0.01
C GLU A 203 9.58 25.49 -0.21
N LEU A 204 9.67 24.78 -1.34
CA LEU A 204 8.84 23.60 -1.61
C LEU A 204 8.98 22.56 -0.51
N LEU A 205 10.21 22.19 -0.15
CA LEU A 205 10.48 21.21 0.89
C LEU A 205 9.99 21.69 2.27
N PHE A 206 10.13 22.96 2.56
CA PHE A 206 9.69 23.55 3.83
C PHE A 206 8.15 23.56 3.93
N ALA A 207 7.47 23.97 2.87
CA ALA A 207 6.00 23.91 2.77
C ALA A 207 5.49 22.46 2.87
N ARG A 208 6.06 21.55 2.10
CA ARG A 208 5.71 20.12 2.10
C ARG A 208 5.91 19.47 3.46
N LYS A 209 7.01 19.79 4.16
CA LYS A 209 7.26 19.29 5.52
C LYS A 209 6.13 19.64 6.48
N ARG A 210 5.61 20.87 6.40
CA ARG A 210 4.49 21.30 7.22
C ARG A 210 3.22 20.54 6.90
N LEU A 211 2.81 20.47 5.64
CA LEU A 211 1.57 19.83 5.23
C LEU A 211 1.58 18.32 5.52
N VAL A 212 2.71 17.64 5.28
CA VAL A 212 2.89 16.24 5.67
C VAL A 212 2.79 16.06 7.19
N PHE A 213 3.39 16.97 7.97
CA PHE A 213 3.26 16.93 9.43
C PHE A 213 1.79 17.05 9.85
N ASP A 214 1.04 17.96 9.23
CA ASP A 214 -0.37 18.20 9.55
C ASP A 214 -1.22 16.97 9.28
N GLU A 215 -1.08 16.34 8.11
CA GLU A 215 -1.80 15.11 7.75
C GLU A 215 -1.53 13.98 8.76
N PHE A 216 -0.25 13.71 9.06
CA PHE A 216 0.10 12.68 10.04
C PHE A 216 -0.33 13.03 11.45
N PHE A 217 -0.23 14.29 11.85
CA PHE A 217 -0.63 14.73 13.17
C PHE A 217 -2.13 14.55 13.40
N LEU A 218 -2.96 14.99 12.44
CA LEU A 218 -4.41 14.84 12.51
C LEU A 218 -4.82 13.37 12.47
N PHE A 219 -4.17 12.58 11.61
CA PHE A 219 -4.39 11.14 11.56
C PHE A 219 -4.07 10.46 12.89
N LEU A 220 -2.90 10.71 13.47
CA LEU A 220 -2.49 10.12 14.76
C LEU A 220 -3.39 10.59 15.90
N LEU A 221 -3.85 11.83 15.86
CA LEU A 221 -4.79 12.37 16.86
C LEU A 221 -6.16 11.66 16.76
N ALA A 222 -6.65 11.42 15.53
CA ALA A 222 -7.89 10.67 15.32
C ALA A 222 -7.77 9.23 15.82
N VAL A 223 -6.67 8.54 15.48
CA VAL A 223 -6.37 7.17 15.94
C VAL A 223 -6.30 7.12 17.47
N ARG A 224 -5.62 8.08 18.10
CA ARG A 224 -5.54 8.16 19.56
C ARG A 224 -6.90 8.36 20.22
N ARG A 225 -7.75 9.24 19.66
CA ARG A 225 -9.13 9.40 20.13
C ARG A 225 -9.97 8.13 20.02
N MET A 226 -9.81 7.39 18.92
CA MET A 226 -10.49 6.09 18.77
C MET A 226 -10.02 5.09 19.82
N LYS A 227 -8.70 5.06 20.10
CA LYS A 227 -8.12 4.20 21.14
C LYS A 227 -8.64 4.57 22.54
N GLU A 228 -8.62 5.86 22.92
CA GLU A 228 -9.12 6.35 24.20
C GLU A 228 -10.61 5.97 24.41
N LYS A 229 -11.47 6.18 23.40
CA LYS A 229 -12.89 5.78 23.48
C LYS A 229 -13.10 4.27 23.66
N ARG A 230 -12.16 3.44 23.21
CA ARG A 230 -12.23 1.99 23.37
C ARG A 230 -11.66 1.55 24.71
N GLU A 231 -10.58 2.18 25.19
CA GLU A 231 -9.99 1.93 26.51
C GLU A 231 -10.94 2.26 27.67
N ASP A 232 -11.93 3.12 27.45
CA ASP A 232 -13.00 3.41 28.41
C ASP A 232 -14.05 2.29 28.53
N ARG A 233 -14.04 1.29 27.63
CA ARG A 233 -14.95 0.16 27.69
C ARG A 233 -14.35 -0.96 28.53
N GLU A 234 -15.10 -1.39 29.53
CA GLU A 234 -14.75 -2.56 30.33
C GLU A 234 -15.18 -3.86 29.63
N SER A 235 -14.32 -4.86 29.73
CA SER A 235 -14.67 -6.23 29.30
C SER A 235 -15.52 -6.92 30.34
N ALA A 236 -16.56 -7.62 29.90
CA ALA A 236 -17.33 -8.51 30.76
C ALA A 236 -16.55 -9.80 31.10
N TYR A 237 -15.40 -10.02 30.48
CA TYR A 237 -14.69 -11.30 30.51
C TYR A 237 -13.28 -11.14 31.10
N VAL A 238 -13.16 -11.16 32.43
CA VAL A 238 -11.87 -11.18 33.12
C VAL A 238 -11.40 -12.62 33.24
N MET A 239 -10.17 -12.91 32.79
CA MET A 239 -9.59 -14.26 32.74
C MET A 239 -8.39 -14.31 33.67
N ASP A 240 -8.58 -14.63 34.91
CA ASP A 240 -7.55 -14.70 35.95
C ASP A 240 -6.93 -16.11 36.11
N ARG A 241 -7.71 -17.17 35.82
CA ARG A 241 -7.23 -18.55 35.88
C ARG A 241 -6.28 -18.85 34.71
N CYS A 242 -5.22 -19.57 34.97
CA CYS A 242 -4.21 -19.97 33.97
C CYS A 242 -3.50 -21.30 34.31
N GLY A 243 -4.15 -22.21 35.03
CA GLY A 243 -3.59 -23.48 35.48
C GLY A 243 -3.27 -24.44 34.34
N GLU A 244 -4.27 -24.70 33.50
CA GLU A 244 -4.17 -25.56 32.30
C GLU A 244 -3.19 -24.97 31.28
N ALA A 245 -3.27 -23.67 31.01
CA ALA A 245 -2.37 -23.00 30.08
C ALA A 245 -0.92 -23.03 30.58
N LYS A 246 -0.67 -22.87 31.88
CA LYS A 246 0.68 -23.04 32.49
C LYS A 246 1.14 -24.49 32.41
N ARG A 247 0.27 -25.46 32.67
CA ARG A 247 0.62 -26.90 32.59
C ARG A 247 1.06 -27.21 31.15
N LEU A 248 0.28 -26.82 30.15
CA LEU A 248 0.65 -27.00 28.74
C LEU A 248 2.00 -26.35 28.44
N LEU A 249 2.20 -25.09 28.84
CA LEU A 249 3.46 -24.38 28.60
C LEU A 249 4.68 -25.08 29.16
N HIS A 250 4.58 -25.73 30.34
CA HIS A 250 5.68 -26.50 30.95
C HIS A 250 5.89 -27.90 30.33
N SER A 251 4.85 -28.46 29.71
CA SER A 251 4.86 -29.78 29.07
C SER A 251 5.37 -29.75 27.61
N LEU A 252 5.49 -28.59 27.00
CA LEU A 252 5.96 -28.46 25.61
C LEU A 252 7.39 -29.02 25.49
N PRO A 253 7.73 -29.74 24.39
CA PRO A 253 9.06 -30.35 24.16
C PRO A 253 10.15 -29.31 23.84
N TYR A 254 9.79 -28.03 23.82
CA TYR A 254 10.70 -26.91 23.57
C TYR A 254 10.36 -25.73 24.50
N ARG A 255 11.33 -24.87 24.70
CA ARG A 255 11.14 -23.64 25.47
C ARG A 255 10.77 -22.50 24.55
N LEU A 256 9.81 -21.68 24.97
CA LEU A 256 9.51 -20.44 24.26
C LEU A 256 10.69 -19.49 24.30
N THR A 257 10.88 -18.71 23.21
CA THR A 257 11.88 -17.65 23.14
C THR A 257 11.55 -16.51 24.09
N GLY A 258 12.51 -15.65 24.38
CA GLY A 258 12.29 -14.46 25.19
C GLY A 258 11.22 -13.55 24.62
N ALA A 259 11.19 -13.38 23.28
CA ALA A 259 10.18 -12.59 22.59
C ALA A 259 8.77 -13.20 22.69
N GLN A 260 8.64 -14.51 22.56
CA GLN A 260 7.37 -15.22 22.73
C GLN A 260 6.85 -15.10 24.17
N LEU A 261 7.74 -15.22 25.17
CA LEU A 261 7.36 -15.04 26.59
C LEU A 261 6.93 -13.60 26.90
N ARG A 262 7.59 -12.61 26.33
CA ARG A 262 7.16 -11.20 26.45
C ARG A 262 5.76 -10.99 25.88
N ALA A 263 5.52 -11.43 24.63
CA ALA A 263 4.23 -11.32 23.99
C ALA A 263 3.12 -12.06 24.75
N LEU A 264 3.41 -13.28 25.25
CA LEU A 264 2.47 -14.04 26.06
C LEU A 264 2.14 -13.33 27.38
N LYS A 265 3.14 -12.74 28.03
CA LYS A 265 2.95 -11.98 29.27
C LYS A 265 2.05 -10.75 29.04
N GLU A 266 2.23 -10.03 27.92
CA GLU A 266 1.41 -8.89 27.55
C GLU A 266 -0.05 -9.32 27.28
N VAL A 267 -0.26 -10.39 26.47
CA VAL A 267 -1.60 -10.96 26.23
C VAL A 267 -2.27 -11.40 27.53
N TYR A 268 -1.50 -12.06 28.41
CA TYR A 268 -2.05 -12.52 29.70
C TYR A 268 -2.37 -11.36 30.65
N GLY A 269 -1.59 -10.30 30.61
CA GLY A 269 -1.87 -9.08 31.37
C GLY A 269 -3.18 -8.43 30.93
N ASP A 270 -3.39 -8.33 29.62
CA ASP A 270 -4.64 -7.77 29.07
C ASP A 270 -5.86 -8.64 29.40
N LEU A 271 -5.75 -9.98 29.23
CA LEU A 271 -6.86 -10.91 29.52
C LEU A 271 -7.25 -10.94 31.01
N ALA A 272 -6.32 -10.67 31.92
CA ALA A 272 -6.58 -10.57 33.35
C ALA A 272 -7.11 -9.18 33.76
N GLY A 273 -7.00 -8.19 32.86
CA GLY A 273 -7.43 -6.82 33.09
C GLY A 273 -8.94 -6.65 32.90
N ARG A 274 -9.46 -5.50 33.34
CA ARG A 274 -10.86 -5.12 33.09
C ARG A 274 -11.07 -4.44 31.73
N LYS A 275 -10.00 -4.02 31.07
CA LYS A 275 -10.08 -3.38 29.75
C LYS A 275 -10.13 -4.41 28.64
N ILE A 276 -10.82 -4.08 27.55
CA ILE A 276 -10.87 -4.96 26.37
C ILE A 276 -9.48 -5.00 25.74
N MET A 277 -8.89 -6.19 25.63
CA MET A 277 -7.68 -6.40 24.82
C MET A 277 -7.99 -6.16 23.35
N ASN A 278 -7.16 -5.39 22.66
CA ASN A 278 -7.16 -5.25 21.22
C ASN A 278 -5.70 -5.21 20.76
N ARG A 279 -5.13 -6.39 20.50
CA ARG A 279 -3.67 -6.56 20.36
C ARG A 279 -3.31 -7.24 19.05
N LEU A 280 -2.25 -6.73 18.41
CA LEU A 280 -1.58 -7.35 17.26
C LEU A 280 -0.31 -8.07 17.70
N ILE A 281 -0.22 -9.37 17.43
CA ILE A 281 1.05 -10.11 17.50
C ILE A 281 1.64 -10.14 16.11
N GLN A 282 2.80 -9.52 15.97
CA GLN A 282 3.57 -9.48 14.76
C GLN A 282 4.83 -10.32 14.89
N GLY A 283 5.13 -11.13 13.88
CA GLY A 283 6.36 -11.94 13.84
C GLY A 283 6.44 -12.68 12.52
N ASP A 284 7.65 -13.07 12.13
CA ASP A 284 7.89 -13.78 10.87
C ASP A 284 7.15 -15.14 10.82
N VAL A 285 7.01 -15.72 9.63
CA VAL A 285 6.48 -17.08 9.46
C VAL A 285 7.35 -18.05 10.28
N GLY A 286 6.71 -18.90 11.09
CA GLY A 286 7.41 -19.83 11.97
C GLY A 286 8.02 -19.20 13.23
N SER A 287 7.72 -17.95 13.58
CA SER A 287 8.11 -17.34 14.87
C SER A 287 7.33 -17.90 16.08
N GLY A 288 6.34 -18.77 15.86
CA GLY A 288 5.55 -19.39 16.90
C GLY A 288 4.38 -18.57 17.42
N LYS A 289 3.74 -17.74 16.58
CA LYS A 289 2.52 -17.00 16.94
C LYS A 289 1.37 -17.93 17.35
N THR A 290 1.25 -19.07 16.67
CA THR A 290 0.18 -20.05 16.89
C THR A 290 0.14 -20.58 18.32
N ILE A 291 1.30 -20.86 18.93
CA ILE A 291 1.32 -21.36 20.32
C ILE A 291 0.80 -20.31 21.32
N ILE A 292 1.06 -19.02 21.07
CA ILE A 292 0.52 -17.94 21.90
C ILE A 292 -0.99 -17.89 21.76
N ALA A 293 -1.52 -18.05 20.54
CA ALA A 293 -2.96 -18.12 20.28
C ALA A 293 -3.61 -19.30 21.02
N VAL A 294 -3.01 -20.50 20.94
CA VAL A 294 -3.51 -21.70 21.63
C VAL A 294 -3.52 -21.50 23.16
N LEU A 295 -2.46 -20.93 23.72
CA LEU A 295 -2.37 -20.65 25.15
C LEU A 295 -3.41 -19.60 25.60
N ALA A 296 -3.71 -18.60 24.75
CA ALA A 296 -4.75 -17.61 25.03
C ALA A 296 -6.16 -18.21 24.93
N LEU A 297 -6.43 -19.06 23.93
CA LEU A 297 -7.70 -19.79 23.79
C LEU A 297 -7.92 -20.75 24.96
N LEU A 298 -6.90 -21.47 25.38
CA LEU A 298 -6.97 -22.35 26.53
C LEU A 298 -7.26 -21.57 27.81
N ARG A 299 -6.68 -20.38 27.95
CA ARG A 299 -7.00 -19.51 29.08
C ARG A 299 -8.45 -19.06 29.09
N ALA A 300 -9.05 -18.75 27.92
CA ALA A 300 -10.47 -18.45 27.83
C ALA A 300 -11.32 -19.65 28.26
N ALA A 301 -10.99 -20.85 27.77
CA ALA A 301 -11.70 -22.08 28.08
C ALA A 301 -11.66 -22.42 29.60
N GLU A 302 -10.50 -22.31 30.26
CA GLU A 302 -10.40 -22.61 31.69
C GLU A 302 -11.09 -21.60 32.61
N ASN A 303 -11.43 -20.41 32.07
CA ASN A 303 -12.25 -19.41 32.76
C ASN A 303 -13.76 -19.56 32.44
N GLY A 304 -14.17 -20.61 31.71
CA GLY A 304 -15.55 -20.90 31.36
C GLY A 304 -16.09 -20.01 30.24
N PHE A 305 -15.24 -19.57 29.33
CA PHE A 305 -15.57 -18.75 28.18
C PHE A 305 -15.23 -19.43 26.86
N GLN A 306 -15.84 -18.96 25.78
CA GLN A 306 -15.53 -19.42 24.43
C GLN A 306 -14.48 -18.55 23.76
N GLY A 307 -13.57 -19.19 23.01
CA GLY A 307 -12.61 -18.53 22.15
C GLY A 307 -12.77 -18.94 20.68
N ALA A 308 -12.75 -17.99 19.76
CA ALA A 308 -12.83 -18.24 18.32
C ALA A 308 -11.50 -17.93 17.63
N LEU A 309 -11.01 -18.87 16.80
CA LEU A 309 -9.86 -18.69 15.92
C LEU A 309 -10.33 -18.66 14.46
N MET A 310 -10.28 -17.49 13.85
CA MET A 310 -10.63 -17.29 12.45
C MET A 310 -9.37 -17.25 11.58
N VAL A 311 -9.35 -18.07 10.52
CA VAL A 311 -8.25 -18.18 9.57
C VAL A 311 -8.74 -18.05 8.13
N PRO A 312 -7.89 -17.63 7.15
CA PRO A 312 -8.35 -17.25 5.82
C PRO A 312 -8.83 -18.40 4.94
N THR A 313 -8.34 -19.61 5.16
CA THR A 313 -8.66 -20.76 4.30
C THR A 313 -9.11 -21.97 5.10
N GLU A 314 -9.92 -22.83 4.49
CA GLU A 314 -10.38 -24.07 5.11
C GLU A 314 -9.24 -25.05 5.40
N VAL A 315 -8.23 -25.06 4.56
CA VAL A 315 -7.03 -25.88 4.75
C VAL A 315 -6.32 -25.48 6.04
N LEU A 316 -6.10 -24.17 6.24
CA LEU A 316 -5.50 -23.65 7.48
C LEU A 316 -6.41 -23.92 8.71
N ALA A 317 -7.74 -23.80 8.54
CA ALA A 317 -8.66 -24.09 9.64
C ALA A 317 -8.56 -25.54 10.09
N ARG A 318 -8.51 -26.49 9.16
CA ARG A 318 -8.31 -27.91 9.45
C ARG A 318 -6.96 -28.18 10.09
N GLN A 319 -5.90 -27.63 9.54
CA GLN A 319 -4.53 -27.79 10.06
C GLN A 319 -4.43 -27.28 11.50
N HIS A 320 -4.94 -26.08 11.80
CA HIS A 320 -4.95 -25.56 13.17
C HIS A 320 -5.79 -26.41 14.11
N PHE A 321 -6.98 -26.80 13.65
CA PHE A 321 -7.88 -27.65 14.43
C PHE A 321 -7.23 -28.99 14.79
N GLU A 322 -6.67 -29.70 13.81
CA GLU A 322 -5.97 -30.98 14.00
C GLU A 322 -4.77 -30.84 14.94
N SER A 323 -3.98 -29.77 14.76
CA SER A 323 -2.84 -29.50 15.65
C SER A 323 -3.27 -29.21 17.10
N ILE A 324 -4.38 -28.50 17.29
CA ILE A 324 -4.93 -28.22 18.62
C ILE A 324 -5.43 -29.51 19.28
N ILE A 325 -6.21 -30.32 18.55
CA ILE A 325 -6.71 -31.62 19.06
C ILE A 325 -5.56 -32.54 19.44
N GLN A 326 -4.58 -32.72 18.55
CA GLN A 326 -3.41 -33.55 18.82
C GLN A 326 -2.66 -33.08 20.07
N MET A 327 -2.45 -31.76 20.22
CA MET A 327 -1.80 -31.17 21.39
C MET A 327 -2.60 -31.42 22.66
N PHE A 328 -3.94 -31.31 22.62
CA PHE A 328 -4.79 -31.50 23.78
C PHE A 328 -4.83 -32.96 24.21
N GLU A 329 -4.86 -33.91 23.27
CA GLU A 329 -4.76 -35.34 23.54
C GLU A 329 -3.40 -35.71 24.14
N GLU A 330 -2.30 -35.24 23.55
CA GLU A 330 -0.93 -35.52 23.99
C GLU A 330 -0.67 -35.03 25.41
N TYR A 331 -1.17 -33.85 25.77
CA TYR A 331 -0.93 -33.25 27.09
C TYR A 331 -2.11 -33.37 28.06
N GLY A 332 -3.14 -34.12 27.70
CA GLY A 332 -4.29 -34.39 28.58
C GLY A 332 -5.07 -33.14 28.95
N ILE A 333 -5.28 -32.20 27.99
CA ILE A 333 -6.05 -30.96 28.17
C ILE A 333 -7.55 -31.24 27.98
N GLY A 334 -8.37 -30.82 28.92
CA GLY A 334 -9.81 -31.10 28.91
C GLY A 334 -10.66 -30.15 28.07
N ALA A 335 -10.09 -29.12 27.44
CA ALA A 335 -10.82 -28.16 26.59
C ALA A 335 -11.29 -28.81 25.28
N ARG A 336 -12.51 -28.48 24.86
CA ARG A 336 -13.17 -29.05 23.69
C ARG A 336 -13.09 -28.09 22.52
N ALA A 337 -12.42 -28.49 21.44
CA ALA A 337 -12.35 -27.72 20.22
C ALA A 337 -13.27 -28.28 19.14
N ILE A 338 -13.83 -27.41 18.31
CA ILE A 338 -14.62 -27.77 17.13
C ILE A 338 -14.18 -27.00 15.91
N LEU A 339 -14.43 -27.59 14.73
CA LEU A 339 -14.19 -26.94 13.43
C LEU A 339 -15.52 -26.45 12.84
N LEU A 340 -15.51 -25.24 12.22
CA LEU A 340 -16.65 -24.72 11.45
C LEU A 340 -16.15 -24.04 10.17
N THR A 341 -16.40 -24.68 9.00
CA THR A 341 -16.00 -24.21 7.67
C THR A 341 -17.15 -24.20 6.67
N GLY A 342 -16.95 -23.52 5.55
CA GLY A 342 -17.95 -23.40 4.50
C GLY A 342 -18.29 -24.72 3.80
N SER A 343 -17.31 -25.62 3.62
CA SER A 343 -17.46 -26.90 2.92
C SER A 343 -18.12 -28.02 3.72
N MET A 344 -18.33 -27.83 5.03
CA MET A 344 -19.00 -28.82 5.89
C MET A 344 -20.46 -29.07 5.43
N THR A 345 -20.91 -30.30 5.60
CA THR A 345 -22.30 -30.66 5.31
C THR A 345 -23.28 -29.93 6.23
N GLN A 346 -24.54 -29.82 5.82
CA GLN A 346 -25.57 -29.15 6.63
C GLN A 346 -25.77 -29.84 7.98
N LYS A 347 -25.61 -31.17 8.04
CA LYS A 347 -25.69 -31.94 9.30
C LYS A 347 -24.56 -31.59 10.25
N GLU A 348 -23.33 -31.55 9.76
CA GLU A 348 -22.17 -31.19 10.55
C GLU A 348 -22.25 -29.73 11.05
N LYS A 349 -22.63 -28.78 10.17
CA LYS A 349 -22.86 -27.39 10.57
C LYS A 349 -23.90 -27.26 11.67
N ARG A 350 -25.01 -27.99 11.57
CA ARG A 350 -26.04 -27.96 12.61
C ARG A 350 -25.51 -28.45 13.95
N LEU A 351 -24.78 -29.57 13.98
CA LEU A 351 -24.14 -30.08 15.19
C LEU A 351 -23.14 -29.10 15.78
N ALA A 352 -22.36 -28.42 14.92
CA ALA A 352 -21.44 -27.40 15.35
C ALA A 352 -22.16 -26.18 15.95
N TYR A 353 -23.23 -25.70 15.33
CA TYR A 353 -24.06 -24.61 15.87
C TYR A 353 -24.66 -24.96 17.24
N GLU A 354 -25.24 -26.13 17.37
CA GLU A 354 -25.79 -26.64 18.64
C GLU A 354 -24.70 -26.75 19.73
N ALA A 355 -23.49 -27.17 19.36
CA ALA A 355 -22.36 -27.28 20.29
C ALA A 355 -21.84 -25.92 20.75
N ILE A 356 -21.81 -24.90 19.84
CA ILE A 356 -21.43 -23.54 20.17
C ILE A 356 -22.45 -22.90 21.11
N GLU A 357 -23.74 -22.94 20.74
CA GLU A 357 -24.82 -22.33 21.49
C GLU A 357 -24.99 -22.94 22.88
N SER A 358 -24.84 -24.26 23.00
CA SER A 358 -24.97 -24.98 24.29
C SER A 358 -23.68 -25.02 25.13
N HIS A 359 -22.62 -24.27 24.75
CA HIS A 359 -21.31 -24.28 25.41
C HIS A 359 -20.68 -25.68 25.54
N ARG A 360 -20.96 -26.57 24.59
CA ARG A 360 -20.27 -27.86 24.49
C ARG A 360 -18.95 -27.76 23.74
N ALA A 361 -18.65 -26.58 23.17
CA ALA A 361 -17.38 -26.22 22.54
C ALA A 361 -16.77 -25.01 23.25
N ASP A 362 -15.53 -25.14 23.68
CA ASP A 362 -14.78 -24.07 24.35
C ASP A 362 -13.94 -23.28 23.34
N ILE A 363 -13.42 -23.96 22.31
CA ILE A 363 -12.59 -23.39 21.26
C ILE A 363 -13.21 -23.67 19.89
N ILE A 364 -13.43 -22.63 19.10
CA ILE A 364 -14.06 -22.71 17.79
C ILE A 364 -13.05 -22.25 16.73
N VAL A 365 -12.62 -23.18 15.87
CA VAL A 365 -11.69 -22.90 14.77
C VAL A 365 -12.48 -22.87 13.46
N GLY A 366 -12.26 -21.86 12.62
CA GLY A 366 -12.97 -21.82 11.34
C GLY A 366 -12.53 -20.66 10.43
N THR A 367 -13.30 -20.51 9.36
CA THR A 367 -13.14 -19.44 8.38
C THR A 367 -14.22 -18.36 8.58
N HIS A 368 -14.54 -17.60 7.53
CA HIS A 368 -15.69 -16.66 7.53
C HIS A 368 -17.04 -17.30 7.92
N ALA A 369 -17.13 -18.63 8.01
CA ALA A 369 -18.31 -19.30 8.52
C ALA A 369 -18.62 -18.92 9.98
N LEU A 370 -17.63 -18.52 10.77
CA LEU A 370 -17.75 -18.10 12.17
C LEU A 370 -18.57 -16.81 12.35
N ILE A 371 -18.63 -15.95 11.34
CA ILE A 371 -19.34 -14.66 11.39
C ILE A 371 -20.78 -14.73 10.90
N GLN A 372 -21.22 -15.89 10.37
CA GLN A 372 -22.59 -16.04 9.86
C GLN A 372 -23.63 -15.82 10.96
N GLU A 373 -24.78 -15.24 10.61
CA GLU A 373 -25.86 -14.91 11.55
C GLU A 373 -26.34 -16.13 12.36
N LYS A 374 -26.32 -17.30 11.74
CA LYS A 374 -26.76 -18.56 12.36
C LYS A 374 -25.84 -19.06 13.49
N VAL A 375 -24.63 -18.52 13.62
CA VAL A 375 -23.70 -18.88 14.70
C VAL A 375 -24.03 -18.04 15.92
N ILE A 376 -24.58 -18.66 16.94
CA ILE A 376 -24.89 -18.03 18.23
C ILE A 376 -23.89 -18.56 19.25
N TYR A 377 -23.13 -17.66 19.85
CA TYR A 377 -22.17 -17.99 20.90
C TYR A 377 -22.81 -17.78 22.27
N ASP A 378 -22.51 -18.66 23.23
CA ASP A 378 -22.97 -18.49 24.63
C ASP A 378 -22.16 -17.37 25.32
N LYS A 379 -20.82 -17.51 25.38
CA LYS A 379 -19.94 -16.56 26.08
C LYS A 379 -18.66 -16.35 25.27
N LEU A 380 -18.76 -15.79 24.07
CA LEU A 380 -17.59 -15.49 23.25
C LEU A 380 -16.77 -14.37 23.88
N ALA A 381 -15.65 -14.72 24.50
CA ALA A 381 -14.80 -13.81 25.26
C ALA A 381 -13.48 -13.47 24.56
N LEU A 382 -13.03 -14.31 23.63
CA LEU A 382 -11.78 -14.11 22.90
C LEU A 382 -11.97 -14.40 21.40
N VAL A 383 -11.58 -13.44 20.58
CA VAL A 383 -11.56 -13.56 19.12
C VAL A 383 -10.11 -13.45 18.66
N ILE A 384 -9.63 -14.46 17.95
CA ILE A 384 -8.31 -14.47 17.34
C ILE A 384 -8.46 -14.51 15.82
N THR A 385 -7.74 -13.65 15.11
CA THR A 385 -7.69 -13.66 13.64
C THR A 385 -6.25 -13.85 13.18
N ASP A 386 -6.02 -14.83 12.29
CA ASP A 386 -4.71 -15.07 11.68
C ASP A 386 -4.67 -14.51 10.26
N GLU A 387 -3.50 -13.99 9.82
CA GLU A 387 -3.26 -13.43 8.48
C GLU A 387 -4.28 -12.34 8.08
N GLN A 388 -4.41 -11.30 8.90
CA GLN A 388 -5.39 -10.23 8.73
C GLN A 388 -5.41 -9.57 7.34
N HIS A 389 -4.29 -9.58 6.58
CA HIS A 389 -4.24 -8.97 5.24
C HIS A 389 -5.22 -9.59 4.25
N ARG A 390 -5.68 -10.81 4.51
CA ARG A 390 -6.64 -11.54 3.67
C ARG A 390 -8.09 -11.35 4.10
N PHE A 391 -8.30 -10.70 5.26
CA PHE A 391 -9.62 -10.35 5.77
C PHE A 391 -9.85 -8.85 5.68
N GLY A 392 -11.03 -8.42 5.25
CA GLY A 392 -11.44 -7.02 5.38
C GLY A 392 -11.59 -6.63 6.87
N VAL A 393 -11.30 -5.38 7.23
CA VAL A 393 -11.47 -4.85 8.60
C VAL A 393 -12.87 -5.13 9.14
N GLY A 394 -13.91 -5.05 8.30
CA GLY A 394 -15.29 -5.32 8.66
C GLY A 394 -15.58 -6.76 9.13
N GLN A 395 -14.81 -7.78 8.68
CA GLN A 395 -15.04 -9.16 9.11
C GLN A 395 -14.60 -9.41 10.57
N ARG A 396 -13.55 -8.73 11.01
CA ARG A 396 -13.10 -8.73 12.41
C ARG A 396 -14.15 -8.07 13.31
N GLU A 397 -14.67 -6.93 12.88
CA GLU A 397 -15.72 -6.21 13.61
C GLU A 397 -16.97 -7.06 13.75
N LEU A 398 -17.46 -7.68 12.67
CA LEU A 398 -18.60 -8.59 12.69
C LEU A 398 -18.42 -9.77 13.66
N LEU A 399 -17.22 -10.37 13.75
CA LEU A 399 -16.97 -11.44 14.71
C LEU A 399 -16.93 -10.90 16.15
N SER A 400 -16.39 -9.72 16.36
CA SER A 400 -16.37 -9.07 17.68
C SER A 400 -17.77 -8.66 18.15
N GLU A 401 -18.68 -8.35 17.23
CA GLU A 401 -20.09 -8.02 17.54
C GLU A 401 -20.92 -9.25 17.98
N LYS A 402 -20.43 -10.47 17.71
CA LYS A 402 -21.08 -11.72 18.16
C LYS A 402 -20.98 -11.95 19.68
N GLY A 403 -20.06 -11.25 20.36
CA GLY A 403 -19.88 -11.32 21.82
C GLY A 403 -20.21 -10.00 22.51
N HIS A 404 -20.37 -10.03 23.82
CA HIS A 404 -20.45 -8.83 24.66
C HIS A 404 -19.06 -8.28 24.93
N THR A 405 -18.51 -7.47 24.00
CA THR A 405 -17.18 -6.85 24.14
C THR A 405 -16.04 -7.87 24.35
N PRO A 406 -15.85 -8.84 23.43
CA PRO A 406 -14.79 -9.83 23.54
C PRO A 406 -13.41 -9.18 23.40
N HIS A 407 -12.41 -9.83 23.97
CA HIS A 407 -11.00 -9.52 23.70
C HIS A 407 -10.65 -9.89 22.26
N VAL A 408 -9.82 -9.08 21.59
CA VAL A 408 -9.41 -9.28 20.20
C VAL A 408 -7.90 -9.43 20.12
N LEU A 409 -7.46 -10.53 19.52
CA LEU A 409 -6.06 -10.81 19.21
C LEU A 409 -5.91 -11.00 17.71
N VAL A 410 -5.04 -10.22 17.11
CA VAL A 410 -4.74 -10.29 15.68
C VAL A 410 -3.33 -10.84 15.49
N MET A 411 -3.12 -11.73 14.55
CA MET A 411 -1.80 -12.25 14.20
C MET A 411 -1.44 -11.84 12.76
N SER A 412 -0.17 -11.46 12.55
CA SER A 412 0.36 -11.15 11.22
C SER A 412 1.75 -11.77 11.03
N ALA A 413 1.95 -12.41 9.87
CA ALA A 413 3.25 -12.94 9.48
C ALA A 413 4.11 -11.91 8.74
N THR A 414 3.55 -10.78 8.31
CA THR A 414 4.34 -9.76 7.63
C THR A 414 5.03 -8.86 8.66
N PRO A 415 6.36 -8.73 8.60
CA PRO A 415 7.08 -7.78 9.42
C PRO A 415 6.79 -6.36 8.90
N ILE A 416 5.78 -5.71 9.47
CA ILE A 416 5.44 -4.32 9.16
C ILE A 416 6.30 -3.43 10.06
N PRO A 417 7.04 -2.45 9.55
CA PRO A 417 7.76 -1.50 10.38
C PRO A 417 6.83 -0.89 11.44
N ARG A 418 7.30 -0.77 12.68
CA ARG A 418 6.48 -0.33 13.82
C ARG A 418 5.72 0.99 13.54
N THR A 419 6.35 1.91 12.85
CA THR A 419 5.74 3.18 12.42
C THR A 419 4.58 2.97 11.46
N LEU A 420 4.73 2.07 10.48
CA LEU A 420 3.67 1.74 9.53
C LEU A 420 2.56 0.91 10.20
N ALA A 421 2.91 0.04 11.14
CA ALA A 421 1.93 -0.71 11.92
C ALA A 421 1.03 0.21 12.77
N ILE A 422 1.56 1.30 13.33
CA ILE A 422 0.78 2.33 14.03
C ILE A 422 -0.19 3.03 13.05
N ILE A 423 0.21 3.24 11.79
CA ILE A 423 -0.65 3.87 10.78
C ILE A 423 -1.77 2.93 10.35
N LEU A 424 -1.45 1.65 10.11
CA LEU A 424 -2.42 0.67 9.60
C LEU A 424 -3.32 0.09 10.70
N TYR A 425 -2.81 0.02 11.93
CA TYR A 425 -3.43 -0.67 13.07
C TYR A 425 -3.33 0.16 14.36
N GLY A 426 -3.40 1.46 14.25
CA GLY A 426 -3.15 2.37 15.38
C GLY A 426 -4.13 2.24 16.55
N ASP A 427 -5.21 1.51 16.35
CA ASP A 427 -6.16 1.10 17.38
C ASP A 427 -5.73 -0.18 18.13
N LEU A 428 -4.67 -0.88 17.69
CA LEU A 428 -4.15 -2.09 18.31
C LEU A 428 -2.90 -1.80 19.16
N ASP A 429 -2.78 -2.50 20.29
CA ASP A 429 -1.51 -2.65 20.97
C ASP A 429 -0.63 -3.66 20.24
N ILE A 430 0.67 -3.40 20.13
CA ILE A 430 1.55 -4.20 19.27
C ILE A 430 2.55 -4.99 20.13
N SER A 431 2.54 -6.31 19.98
CA SER A 431 3.56 -7.23 20.49
C SER A 431 4.38 -7.78 19.33
N VAL A 432 5.70 -7.62 19.38
CA VAL A 432 6.61 -8.08 18.32
C VAL A 432 7.36 -9.31 18.78
N ILE A 433 7.32 -10.38 17.96
CA ILE A 433 8.16 -11.58 18.12
C ILE A 433 9.32 -11.46 17.13
N ASP A 434 10.42 -10.90 17.60
CA ASP A 434 11.63 -10.60 16.85
C ASP A 434 12.72 -11.68 16.99
N GLU A 435 12.40 -12.78 17.67
CA GLU A 435 13.27 -13.94 17.84
C GLU A 435 12.69 -15.16 17.12
N LEU A 436 13.55 -15.96 16.49
CA LEU A 436 13.16 -17.21 15.88
C LEU A 436 13.41 -18.38 16.86
N PRO A 437 12.55 -19.42 16.85
CA PRO A 437 12.74 -20.61 17.68
C PRO A 437 14.08 -21.28 17.41
N ALA A 438 14.65 -21.88 18.44
CA ALA A 438 15.90 -22.61 18.32
C ALA A 438 15.78 -23.78 17.32
N GLY A 439 16.81 -23.99 16.50
CA GLY A 439 16.83 -25.05 15.48
C GLY A 439 16.32 -24.66 14.10
N ARG A 440 15.81 -23.44 13.88
CA ARG A 440 15.47 -22.97 12.54
C ARG A 440 16.73 -22.78 11.70
N GLN A 441 16.78 -23.46 10.56
CA GLN A 441 17.91 -23.32 9.62
C GLN A 441 17.84 -21.97 8.90
N VAL A 442 19.01 -21.38 8.67
CA VAL A 442 19.11 -20.14 7.90
C VAL A 442 18.71 -20.38 6.44
N ILE A 443 17.77 -19.63 5.94
CA ILE A 443 17.33 -19.67 4.55
C ILE A 443 18.40 -18.98 3.69
N LYS A 444 18.92 -19.68 2.69
CA LYS A 444 19.85 -19.11 1.71
C LYS A 444 19.06 -18.55 0.53
N ASN A 445 19.18 -17.28 0.29
CA ASN A 445 18.53 -16.59 -0.83
C ASN A 445 19.58 -16.17 -1.86
N CYS A 446 19.25 -16.31 -3.14
CA CYS A 446 20.01 -15.75 -4.26
C CYS A 446 19.09 -15.29 -5.37
N VAL A 447 19.48 -14.21 -6.04
CA VAL A 447 18.82 -13.74 -7.27
C VAL A 447 19.75 -14.07 -8.42
N VAL A 448 19.25 -14.78 -9.41
CA VAL A 448 20.03 -15.30 -10.53
C VAL A 448 19.26 -15.10 -11.85
N ASP A 449 19.97 -15.08 -12.96
CA ASP A 449 19.39 -15.07 -14.30
C ASP A 449 19.14 -16.48 -14.85
N THR A 450 18.63 -16.57 -16.08
CA THR A 450 18.31 -17.83 -16.74
C THR A 450 19.52 -18.72 -17.02
N SER A 451 20.73 -18.19 -17.05
CA SER A 451 21.97 -18.94 -17.24
C SER A 451 22.28 -19.86 -16.06
N TYR A 452 21.72 -19.56 -14.89
CA TYR A 452 21.89 -20.35 -13.68
C TYR A 452 20.99 -21.60 -13.63
N ARG A 453 20.00 -21.74 -14.53
CA ARG A 453 19.01 -22.84 -14.52
C ARG A 453 19.62 -24.24 -14.41
N PRO A 454 20.70 -24.61 -15.13
CA PRO A 454 21.28 -25.95 -14.98
C PRO A 454 21.76 -26.24 -13.55
N LYS A 455 22.33 -25.24 -12.87
CA LYS A 455 22.74 -25.38 -11.47
C LYS A 455 21.55 -25.48 -10.51
N ALA A 456 20.47 -24.74 -10.80
CA ALA A 456 19.22 -24.81 -10.05
C ALA A 456 18.57 -26.20 -10.18
N TYR A 457 18.55 -26.77 -11.37
CA TYR A 457 18.01 -28.13 -11.59
C TYR A 457 18.82 -29.20 -10.87
N ALA A 458 20.14 -29.15 -10.96
CA ALA A 458 21.01 -30.06 -10.19
C ALA A 458 20.82 -29.89 -8.67
N PHE A 459 20.55 -28.68 -8.20
CA PHE A 459 20.23 -28.43 -6.80
C PHE A 459 18.89 -29.05 -6.41
N ILE A 460 17.85 -28.90 -7.25
CA ILE A 460 16.52 -29.49 -7.03
C ILE A 460 16.64 -31.02 -6.98
N GLU A 461 17.31 -31.63 -7.95
CA GLU A 461 17.57 -33.07 -7.99
C GLU A 461 18.16 -33.58 -6.67
N LYS A 462 19.26 -32.96 -6.22
CA LYS A 462 19.91 -33.29 -4.95
C LYS A 462 19.00 -33.15 -3.73
N GLN A 463 18.09 -32.14 -3.72
CA GLN A 463 17.15 -31.96 -2.60
C GLN A 463 16.05 -33.04 -2.64
N VAL A 464 15.56 -33.42 -3.82
CA VAL A 464 14.57 -34.48 -3.97
C VAL A 464 15.14 -35.84 -3.61
N GLU A 465 16.38 -36.16 -4.01
CA GLU A 465 17.09 -37.36 -3.57
C GLU A 465 17.25 -37.44 -2.06
N ALA A 466 17.40 -36.29 -1.40
CA ALA A 466 17.42 -36.18 0.06
C ALA A 466 16.02 -36.27 0.71
N GLY A 467 14.98 -36.61 -0.03
CA GLY A 467 13.58 -36.73 0.44
C GLY A 467 12.86 -35.42 0.64
N ARG A 468 13.33 -34.32 0.04
CA ARG A 468 12.72 -32.99 0.12
C ARG A 468 11.86 -32.69 -1.09
N GLN A 469 11.02 -31.68 -1.00
CA GLN A 469 10.22 -31.16 -2.10
C GLN A 469 10.75 -29.80 -2.56
N ALA A 470 10.53 -29.48 -3.84
CA ALA A 470 10.85 -28.19 -4.43
C ALA A 470 9.61 -27.57 -5.06
N TYR A 471 9.41 -26.27 -4.85
CA TYR A 471 8.33 -25.50 -5.48
C TYR A 471 8.92 -24.50 -6.47
N VAL A 472 8.42 -24.53 -7.71
CA VAL A 472 8.76 -23.58 -8.77
C VAL A 472 7.54 -22.74 -9.05
N ILE A 473 7.62 -21.43 -8.78
CA ILE A 473 6.50 -20.52 -8.93
C ILE A 473 6.65 -19.73 -10.22
N CYS A 474 5.66 -19.84 -11.11
CA CYS A 474 5.58 -19.08 -12.35
C CYS A 474 4.53 -17.97 -12.23
N PRO A 475 4.77 -16.77 -12.81
CA PRO A 475 3.85 -15.65 -12.72
C PRO A 475 2.55 -15.84 -13.52
N MET A 476 2.54 -16.76 -14.51
CA MET A 476 1.42 -16.99 -15.43
C MET A 476 1.05 -18.46 -15.51
N VAL A 477 -0.22 -18.75 -15.83
CA VAL A 477 -0.70 -20.10 -16.12
C VAL A 477 -0.36 -20.48 -17.58
N GLU A 478 -0.66 -19.59 -18.52
CA GLU A 478 -0.45 -19.72 -19.96
C GLU A 478 0.37 -18.54 -20.48
N ALA A 479 1.02 -18.68 -21.63
CA ALA A 479 1.79 -17.60 -22.25
C ALA A 479 0.91 -16.38 -22.56
N SER A 480 1.43 -15.18 -22.35
CA SER A 480 0.77 -13.90 -22.62
C SER A 480 1.72 -12.97 -23.39
N GLU A 481 1.21 -12.28 -24.42
CA GLU A 481 1.98 -11.29 -25.17
C GLU A 481 2.30 -10.00 -24.37
N MET A 482 1.61 -9.78 -23.24
CA MET A 482 1.75 -8.56 -22.44
C MET A 482 2.80 -8.66 -21.32
N ILE A 483 3.22 -9.86 -20.95
CA ILE A 483 4.13 -10.10 -19.82
C ILE A 483 5.24 -11.03 -20.25
N GLU A 484 6.48 -10.56 -20.18
CA GLU A 484 7.65 -11.41 -20.34
C GLU A 484 7.85 -12.23 -19.06
N GLY A 485 7.65 -13.54 -19.14
CA GLY A 485 7.84 -14.45 -18.02
C GLY A 485 7.46 -15.89 -18.33
N GLU A 486 7.89 -16.81 -17.47
CA GLU A 486 7.57 -18.24 -17.63
C GLU A 486 6.13 -18.52 -17.20
N ASN A 487 5.46 -19.42 -17.92
CA ASN A 487 4.14 -19.91 -17.56
C ASN A 487 4.20 -21.34 -16.99
N VAL A 488 3.24 -21.71 -16.18
CA VAL A 488 3.20 -23.00 -15.46
C VAL A 488 3.18 -24.18 -16.43
N LEU A 489 2.35 -24.11 -17.48
CA LEU A 489 2.12 -25.26 -18.39
C LEU A 489 3.36 -25.61 -19.21
N ASP A 490 4.05 -24.62 -19.77
CA ASP A 490 5.23 -24.87 -20.59
C ASP A 490 6.46 -25.13 -19.74
N TYR A 491 6.61 -24.39 -18.63
CA TYR A 491 7.75 -24.59 -17.75
C TYR A 491 7.73 -25.91 -17.01
N SER A 492 6.54 -26.47 -16.72
CA SER A 492 6.44 -27.82 -16.15
C SER A 492 6.94 -28.90 -17.10
N LYS A 493 6.73 -28.74 -18.42
CA LYS A 493 7.30 -29.64 -19.45
C LYS A 493 8.82 -29.52 -19.51
N THR A 494 9.30 -28.26 -19.54
CA THR A 494 10.76 -27.99 -19.51
C THR A 494 11.45 -28.61 -18.31
N LEU A 495 10.80 -28.58 -17.14
CA LEU A 495 11.34 -29.21 -15.93
C LEU A 495 11.33 -30.73 -16.01
N ARG A 496 10.29 -31.36 -16.57
CA ARG A 496 10.23 -32.81 -16.80
C ARG A 496 11.33 -33.28 -17.71
N ASP A 497 11.61 -32.50 -18.78
CA ASP A 497 12.66 -32.84 -19.75
C ASP A 497 14.08 -32.61 -19.17
N ALA A 498 14.23 -31.70 -18.23
CA ALA A 498 15.51 -31.30 -17.65
C ALA A 498 15.91 -32.08 -16.39
N LEU A 499 14.96 -32.73 -15.70
CA LEU A 499 15.18 -33.50 -14.49
C LEU A 499 15.11 -35.01 -14.79
N PRO A 500 15.80 -35.86 -14.01
CA PRO A 500 15.73 -37.32 -14.16
C PRO A 500 14.30 -37.86 -13.99
N GLU A 501 13.95 -38.96 -14.64
CA GLU A 501 12.64 -39.63 -14.54
C GLU A 501 12.27 -40.04 -13.11
N SER A 502 13.25 -40.18 -12.24
CA SER A 502 13.04 -40.44 -10.80
C SER A 502 12.41 -39.25 -10.03
N VAL A 503 12.43 -38.06 -10.62
CA VAL A 503 11.83 -36.84 -10.03
C VAL A 503 10.44 -36.62 -10.60
N ASN A 504 9.41 -36.83 -9.77
CA ASN A 504 8.04 -36.57 -10.17
C ASN A 504 7.77 -35.06 -10.21
N VAL A 505 7.40 -34.52 -11.37
CA VAL A 505 7.08 -33.08 -11.58
C VAL A 505 5.60 -32.95 -11.87
N GLU A 506 4.88 -32.32 -10.93
CA GLU A 506 3.46 -31.98 -11.09
C GLU A 506 3.26 -30.47 -11.13
N TYR A 507 2.15 -30.01 -11.67
CA TYR A 507 1.80 -28.61 -11.69
C TYR A 507 0.41 -28.36 -11.08
N LEU A 508 0.24 -27.17 -10.53
CA LEU A 508 -1.01 -26.74 -9.91
C LEU A 508 -1.29 -25.27 -10.30
N HIS A 509 -2.53 -24.96 -10.64
CA HIS A 509 -2.96 -23.61 -10.91
C HIS A 509 -4.44 -23.40 -10.55
N GLY A 510 -4.88 -22.13 -10.43
CA GLY A 510 -6.20 -21.79 -9.90
C GLY A 510 -7.41 -22.17 -10.77
N LYS A 511 -7.20 -22.75 -11.96
CA LYS A 511 -8.28 -23.26 -12.84
C LYS A 511 -8.49 -24.79 -12.72
N MET A 512 -7.74 -25.46 -11.86
CA MET A 512 -7.84 -26.91 -11.60
C MET A 512 -8.86 -27.19 -10.50
#